data_f4e89221b5db15b7d3fac784e2e98bbb
#
_entry.id   f4e89221b5db15b7d3fac784e2e98bbb
#
_cell.length_a   1.000
_cell.length_b   1.000
_cell.length_c   1.000
_cell.angle_alpha   90.00
_cell.angle_beta   90.00
_cell.angle_gamma   90.00
#
_symmetry.space_group_name_H-M   'P 1'
#
loop_
_entity.id
_entity.type
_entity.pdbx_description
1 polymer ?
#
loop_
_entity_poly.entity_id
_entity_poly.type
_entity_poly.pdbx_seq_one_letter_code
_entity_poly.pdbx_strand_id
1 'polypeptide(L)'
;MYVVIMPKVLHVFNTISRLRERYYTAYTGKQSLIKLLSEAEVAEQVYNSNAIENSTLTLEETEKLLLQIDLDRYITEREIFEAKNLARVVSYIDTKAKEHELTLDVILLLHKMLIANIRDDVAGRFRQAGEWVRVASHIAPDPKEVVGRLEKMLARYNANSHENIIKRIALLHLTFEYIHPFVDGNDRIGRAINNYLLIREGFVPVNIKFIDRKMYYDAFNEFDGKGASGIMEEIVGKALTNSYHKRLAYLEGMRIMTLGEYAKEHNISHSNLINKANRQTIEAFLEKGVWKIGVPQL
;
A
#
# COMPACT_ATOMS: atom_id res chain seq x y z
N MET A 1 -32.19 -6.89 -0.86
CA MET A 1 -31.46 -6.37 0.31
C MET A 1 -30.66 -5.16 -0.15
N TYR A 2 -31.14 -3.93 0.14
CA TYR A 2 -30.47 -2.71 -0.31
C TYR A 2 -29.18 -2.56 0.51
N VAL A 3 -28.03 -2.61 -0.19
CA VAL A 3 -26.73 -2.28 0.40
C VAL A 3 -26.72 -0.77 0.64
N VAL A 4 -26.86 -0.36 1.88
CA VAL A 4 -26.66 1.04 2.28
C VAL A 4 -25.15 1.30 2.16
N ILE A 5 -24.71 1.84 1.02
CA ILE A 5 -23.35 2.37 0.88
C ILE A 5 -23.23 3.54 1.84
N MET A 6 -22.32 3.46 2.81
CA MET A 6 -22.10 4.56 3.75
C MET A 6 -21.77 5.84 2.96
N PRO A 7 -22.42 6.98 3.23
CA PRO A 7 -22.26 8.23 2.46
C PRO A 7 -20.79 8.69 2.35
N LYS A 8 -19.96 8.37 3.35
CA LYS A 8 -18.54 8.73 3.42
C LYS A 8 -17.69 8.00 2.36
N VAL A 9 -17.94 6.71 2.13
CA VAL A 9 -17.19 5.89 1.15
C VAL A 9 -17.53 6.32 -0.28
N LEU A 10 -18.79 6.63 -0.57
CA LEU A 10 -19.21 7.12 -1.88
C LEU A 10 -18.55 8.48 -2.22
N HIS A 11 -18.41 9.37 -1.25
CA HIS A 11 -17.72 10.65 -1.43
C HIS A 11 -16.24 10.45 -1.76
N VAL A 12 -15.54 9.57 -1.05
CA VAL A 12 -14.12 9.27 -1.30
C VAL A 12 -13.92 8.67 -2.69
N PHE A 13 -14.79 7.75 -3.11
CA PHE A 13 -14.73 7.16 -4.44
C PHE A 13 -14.89 8.20 -5.57
N ASN A 14 -15.88 9.09 -5.47
CA ASN A 14 -16.08 10.16 -6.45
C ASN A 14 -14.86 11.10 -6.51
N THR A 15 -14.25 11.37 -5.37
CA THR A 15 -13.01 12.15 -5.28
C THR A 15 -11.86 11.45 -6.02
N ILE A 16 -11.66 10.15 -5.79
CA ILE A 16 -10.60 9.36 -6.44
C ILE A 16 -10.83 9.27 -7.95
N SER A 17 -12.05 9.08 -8.42
CA SER A 17 -12.35 9.06 -9.86
C SER A 17 -11.94 10.38 -10.53
N ARG A 18 -12.30 11.52 -9.94
CA ARG A 18 -11.90 12.85 -10.42
C ARG A 18 -10.38 13.07 -10.38
N LEU A 19 -9.72 12.64 -9.30
CA LEU A 19 -8.24 12.73 -9.18
C LEU A 19 -7.56 11.85 -10.23
N ARG A 20 -8.10 10.68 -10.52
CA ARG A 20 -7.61 9.78 -11.57
C ARG A 20 -7.70 10.43 -12.96
N GLU A 21 -8.82 11.03 -13.30
CA GLU A 21 -8.99 11.73 -14.58
C GLU A 21 -8.00 12.89 -14.72
N ARG A 22 -7.87 13.73 -13.68
CA ARG A 22 -6.91 14.83 -13.64
C ARG A 22 -5.46 14.31 -13.74
N TYR A 23 -5.16 13.21 -13.08
CA TYR A 23 -3.84 12.56 -13.14
C TYR A 23 -3.49 12.15 -14.58
N TYR A 24 -4.39 11.48 -15.29
CA TYR A 24 -4.11 11.07 -16.67
C TYR A 24 -3.96 12.26 -17.62
N THR A 25 -4.70 13.32 -17.42
CA THR A 25 -4.52 14.57 -18.16
C THR A 25 -3.12 15.17 -17.90
N ALA A 26 -2.71 15.26 -16.63
CA ALA A 26 -1.41 15.81 -16.24
C ALA A 26 -0.22 14.90 -16.58
N TYR A 27 -0.44 13.56 -16.68
CA TYR A 27 0.56 12.54 -16.98
C TYR A 27 1.05 12.58 -18.42
N THR A 28 0.21 13.02 -19.36
CA THR A 28 0.52 12.99 -20.79
C THR A 28 1.82 13.74 -21.09
N GLY A 29 2.78 13.06 -21.72
CA GLY A 29 4.10 13.59 -22.04
C GLY A 29 5.10 13.65 -20.86
N LYS A 30 4.72 13.16 -19.66
CA LYS A 30 5.55 13.24 -18.44
C LYS A 30 5.90 11.87 -17.84
N GLN A 31 5.97 10.83 -18.67
CA GLN A 31 6.22 9.45 -18.24
C GLN A 31 7.54 9.31 -17.46
N SER A 32 8.61 9.99 -17.91
CA SER A 32 9.90 9.98 -17.24
C SER A 32 9.86 10.61 -15.85
N LEU A 33 9.07 11.68 -15.66
CA LEU A 33 8.89 12.28 -14.34
C LEU A 33 8.19 11.31 -13.38
N ILE A 34 7.16 10.60 -13.84
CA ILE A 34 6.48 9.60 -13.01
C ILE A 34 7.40 8.44 -12.67
N LYS A 35 8.24 8.01 -13.60
CA LYS A 35 9.25 6.98 -13.33
C LYS A 35 10.21 7.41 -12.21
N LEU A 36 10.73 8.63 -12.29
CA LEU A 36 11.60 9.20 -11.24
C LEU A 36 10.88 9.29 -9.89
N LEU A 37 9.61 9.68 -9.87
CA LEU A 37 8.80 9.71 -8.64
C LEU A 37 8.61 8.32 -8.06
N SER A 38 8.30 7.32 -8.90
CA SER A 38 8.15 5.94 -8.46
C SER A 38 9.45 5.38 -7.87
N GLU A 39 10.58 5.62 -8.52
CA GLU A 39 11.90 5.24 -8.02
C GLU A 39 12.23 5.90 -6.67
N ALA A 40 11.94 7.18 -6.51
CA ALA A 40 12.15 7.91 -5.25
C ALA A 40 11.23 7.45 -4.11
N GLU A 41 10.09 6.86 -4.42
CA GLU A 41 9.14 6.34 -3.44
C GLU A 41 9.47 4.95 -2.90
N VAL A 42 10.33 4.18 -3.57
CA VAL A 42 10.64 2.78 -3.20
C VAL A 42 11.08 2.68 -1.75
N ALA A 43 12.03 3.52 -1.32
CA ALA A 43 12.55 3.46 0.05
C ALA A 43 11.47 3.75 1.10
N GLU A 44 10.58 4.71 0.87
CA GLU A 44 9.48 5.02 1.77
C GLU A 44 8.42 3.89 1.81
N GLN A 45 8.14 3.24 0.66
CA GLN A 45 7.25 2.08 0.61
C GLN A 45 7.83 0.89 1.38
N VAL A 46 9.11 0.61 1.19
CA VAL A 46 9.83 -0.46 1.89
C VAL A 46 9.84 -0.19 3.40
N TYR A 47 10.22 1.03 3.80
CA TYR A 47 10.22 1.43 5.21
C TYR A 47 8.85 1.21 5.87
N ASN A 48 7.80 1.81 5.31
CA ASN A 48 6.47 1.72 5.92
C ASN A 48 5.99 0.27 6.02
N SER A 49 6.17 -0.51 4.96
CA SER A 49 5.70 -1.89 4.93
C SER A 49 6.45 -2.79 5.93
N ASN A 50 7.77 -2.63 6.08
CA ASN A 50 8.53 -3.39 7.05
C ASN A 50 8.33 -2.88 8.49
N ALA A 51 8.17 -1.56 8.70
CA ALA A 51 7.90 -0.98 10.00
C ALA A 51 6.56 -1.43 10.59
N ILE A 52 5.53 -1.62 9.76
CA ILE A 52 4.26 -2.24 10.17
C ILE A 52 4.51 -3.62 10.80
N GLU A 53 5.49 -4.38 10.27
CA GLU A 53 5.90 -5.71 10.76
C GLU A 53 7.04 -5.66 11.82
N ASN A 54 7.22 -4.53 12.49
CA ASN A 54 8.21 -4.33 13.56
C ASN A 54 9.67 -4.33 13.11
N SER A 55 10.00 -4.04 11.85
CA SER A 55 11.40 -3.75 11.48
C SER A 55 11.93 -2.57 12.30
N THR A 56 13.19 -2.65 12.70
CA THR A 56 13.86 -1.61 13.50
C THR A 56 14.53 -0.53 12.64
N LEU A 57 14.59 -0.73 11.31
CA LEU A 57 15.16 0.25 10.39
C LEU A 57 14.34 1.53 10.36
N THR A 58 15.01 2.66 10.46
CA THR A 58 14.41 3.96 10.17
C THR A 58 14.26 4.18 8.66
N LEU A 59 13.53 5.21 8.25
CA LEU A 59 13.42 5.57 6.85
C LEU A 59 14.80 5.95 6.26
N GLU A 60 15.59 6.75 6.98
CA GLU A 60 16.94 7.14 6.55
C GLU A 60 17.86 5.92 6.38
N GLU A 61 17.83 4.99 7.33
CA GLU A 61 18.60 3.74 7.25
C GLU A 61 18.13 2.88 6.08
N THR A 62 16.83 2.81 5.82
CA THR A 62 16.28 2.10 4.65
C THR A 62 16.76 2.74 3.34
N GLU A 63 16.79 4.06 3.24
CA GLU A 63 17.33 4.79 2.08
C GLU A 63 18.82 4.50 1.88
N LYS A 64 19.63 4.62 2.95
CA LYS A 64 21.08 4.32 2.91
C LYS A 64 21.33 2.88 2.46
N LEU A 65 20.60 1.93 3.04
CA LEU A 65 20.73 0.51 2.70
C LEU A 65 20.44 0.21 1.22
N LEU A 66 19.37 0.79 0.68
CA LEU A 66 19.01 0.59 -0.73
C LEU A 66 19.99 1.29 -1.69
N LEU A 67 20.63 2.36 -1.25
CA LEU A 67 21.71 3.05 -1.97
C LEU A 67 23.09 2.42 -1.75
N GLN A 68 23.18 1.31 -0.99
CA GLN A 68 24.41 0.60 -0.64
C GLN A 68 25.40 1.47 0.15
N ILE A 69 24.88 2.38 0.99
CA ILE A 69 25.66 3.19 1.90
C ILE A 69 25.72 2.47 3.26
N ASP A 70 26.88 2.46 3.86
CA ASP A 70 27.09 1.84 5.19
C ASP A 70 26.25 2.52 6.25
N LEU A 71 25.81 1.73 7.21
CA LEU A 71 25.06 2.21 8.38
C LEU A 71 25.96 2.31 9.59
N ASP A 72 25.70 3.31 10.42
CA ASP A 72 26.52 3.62 11.62
C ASP A 72 26.23 2.67 12.80
N ARG A 73 25.35 1.69 12.63
CA ARG A 73 25.03 0.66 13.62
C ARG A 73 24.93 -0.72 13.02
N TYR A 74 25.05 -1.74 13.87
CA TYR A 74 24.78 -3.11 13.47
C TYR A 74 23.29 -3.29 13.15
N ILE A 75 23.01 -3.92 12.01
CA ILE A 75 21.69 -4.42 11.61
C ILE A 75 21.80 -5.90 11.26
N THR A 76 20.72 -6.63 11.45
CA THR A 76 20.71 -8.07 11.16
C THR A 76 20.68 -8.33 9.66
N GLU A 77 21.27 -9.44 9.22
CA GLU A 77 21.17 -9.88 7.83
C GLU A 77 19.72 -10.02 7.37
N ARG A 78 18.83 -10.47 8.28
CA ARG A 78 17.41 -10.57 8.02
C ARG A 78 16.80 -9.21 7.64
N GLU A 79 17.07 -8.14 8.39
CA GLU A 79 16.54 -6.80 8.08
C GLU A 79 17.08 -6.27 6.77
N ILE A 80 18.36 -6.57 6.43
CA ILE A 80 18.96 -6.23 5.15
C ILE A 80 18.18 -6.90 4.00
N PHE A 81 17.95 -8.20 4.11
CA PHE A 81 17.23 -8.94 3.08
C PHE A 81 15.76 -8.55 3.00
N GLU A 82 15.09 -8.31 4.12
CA GLU A 82 13.70 -7.82 4.15
C GLU A 82 13.56 -6.51 3.36
N ALA A 83 14.46 -5.56 3.54
CA ALA A 83 14.43 -4.29 2.81
C ALA A 83 14.76 -4.48 1.32
N LYS A 84 15.85 -5.16 0.99
CA LYS A 84 16.30 -5.37 -0.40
C LYS A 84 15.29 -6.19 -1.21
N ASN A 85 14.74 -7.24 -0.62
CA ASN A 85 13.78 -8.12 -1.28
C ASN A 85 12.46 -7.41 -1.55
N LEU A 86 11.94 -6.65 -0.56
CA LEU A 86 10.73 -5.88 -0.76
C LEU A 86 10.91 -4.79 -1.82
N ALA A 87 12.08 -4.14 -1.90
CA ALA A 87 12.39 -3.20 -2.98
C ALA A 87 12.34 -3.89 -4.36
N ARG A 88 12.85 -5.12 -4.48
CA ARG A 88 12.75 -5.92 -5.71
C ARG A 88 11.30 -6.25 -6.06
N VAL A 89 10.49 -6.62 -5.07
CA VAL A 89 9.05 -6.88 -5.27
C VAL A 89 8.34 -5.63 -5.76
N VAL A 90 8.58 -4.46 -5.15
CA VAL A 90 8.01 -3.18 -5.60
C VAL A 90 8.40 -2.87 -7.04
N SER A 91 9.68 -3.01 -7.38
CA SER A 91 10.19 -2.77 -8.74
C SER A 91 9.60 -3.75 -9.78
N TYR A 92 9.44 -5.04 -9.41
CA TYR A 92 8.78 -6.03 -10.26
C TYR A 92 7.31 -5.64 -10.54
N ILE A 93 6.58 -5.24 -9.51
CA ILE A 93 5.18 -4.84 -9.64
C ILE A 93 5.04 -3.61 -10.55
N ASP A 94 5.87 -2.58 -10.36
CA ASP A 94 5.83 -1.37 -11.17
C ASP A 94 6.03 -1.66 -12.67
N THR A 95 6.87 -2.64 -12.99
CA THR A 95 7.17 -3.02 -14.38
C THR A 95 6.22 -4.04 -14.97
N LYS A 96 5.73 -5.00 -14.17
CA LYS A 96 5.05 -6.21 -14.68
C LYS A 96 3.54 -6.27 -14.44
N ALA A 97 3.00 -5.49 -13.51
CA ALA A 97 1.59 -5.60 -13.15
C ALA A 97 0.62 -5.30 -14.31
N LYS A 98 0.99 -4.46 -15.27
CA LYS A 98 0.17 -4.16 -16.46
C LYS A 98 0.23 -5.25 -17.52
N GLU A 99 1.31 -6.04 -17.55
CA GLU A 99 1.55 -7.03 -18.59
C GLU A 99 0.83 -8.36 -18.29
N HIS A 100 0.73 -8.75 -17.02
CA HIS A 100 0.26 -10.07 -16.61
C HIS A 100 -0.91 -9.99 -15.62
N GLU A 101 -1.79 -10.98 -15.67
CA GLU A 101 -2.83 -11.16 -14.65
C GLU A 101 -2.24 -11.61 -13.33
N LEU A 102 -2.89 -11.25 -12.22
CA LEU A 102 -2.54 -11.78 -10.91
C LEU A 102 -3.05 -13.21 -10.81
N THR A 103 -2.15 -14.17 -10.87
CA THR A 103 -2.40 -15.60 -10.69
C THR A 103 -1.76 -16.11 -9.41
N LEU A 104 -2.06 -17.35 -9.03
CA LEU A 104 -1.38 -18.00 -7.89
C LEU A 104 0.13 -18.10 -8.13
N ASP A 105 0.56 -18.35 -9.36
CA ASP A 105 1.99 -18.41 -9.71
C ASP A 105 2.68 -17.06 -9.53
N VAL A 106 2.02 -15.95 -9.88
CA VAL A 106 2.54 -14.60 -9.61
C VAL A 106 2.63 -14.36 -8.10
N ILE A 107 1.62 -14.75 -7.32
CA ILE A 107 1.66 -14.64 -5.85
C ILE A 107 2.83 -15.45 -5.27
N LEU A 108 3.05 -16.68 -5.74
CA LEU A 108 4.18 -17.52 -5.32
C LEU A 108 5.53 -16.90 -5.74
N LEU A 109 5.62 -16.32 -6.92
CA LEU A 109 6.82 -15.61 -7.38
C LEU A 109 7.14 -14.41 -6.50
N LEU A 110 6.14 -13.55 -6.20
CA LEU A 110 6.33 -12.41 -5.31
C LEU A 110 6.79 -12.85 -3.92
N HIS A 111 6.19 -13.92 -3.39
CA HIS A 111 6.60 -14.49 -2.10
C HIS A 111 8.03 -15.04 -2.15
N LYS A 112 8.40 -15.77 -3.22
CA LYS A 112 9.76 -16.26 -3.40
C LYS A 112 10.77 -15.13 -3.38
N MET A 113 10.48 -14.04 -4.09
CA MET A 113 11.33 -12.84 -4.10
C MET A 113 11.46 -12.18 -2.72
N LEU A 114 10.33 -12.11 -1.98
CA LEU A 114 10.27 -11.45 -0.67
C LEU A 114 11.07 -12.19 0.40
N ILE A 115 11.01 -13.53 0.41
CA ILE A 115 11.53 -14.37 1.50
C ILE A 115 12.90 -14.97 1.17
N ALA A 116 13.43 -14.75 -0.05
CA ALA A 116 14.75 -15.24 -0.46
C ALA A 116 15.86 -14.82 0.52
N ASN A 117 16.74 -15.75 0.88
CA ASN A 117 17.82 -15.57 1.87
C ASN A 117 17.34 -15.23 3.31
N ILE A 118 16.03 -15.35 3.59
CA ILE A 118 15.47 -15.20 4.93
C ILE A 118 14.95 -16.55 5.43
N ARG A 119 14.10 -17.19 4.62
CA ARG A 119 13.49 -18.49 4.89
C ARG A 119 13.32 -19.25 3.57
N ASP A 120 14.45 -19.69 2.98
CA ASP A 120 14.46 -20.38 1.69
C ASP A 120 13.67 -21.71 1.71
N ASP A 121 13.52 -22.32 2.89
CA ASP A 121 12.73 -23.54 3.11
C ASP A 121 11.23 -23.36 2.81
N VAL A 122 10.71 -22.15 2.95
CA VAL A 122 9.29 -21.81 2.71
C VAL A 122 9.08 -20.83 1.55
N ALA A 123 10.15 -20.36 0.91
CA ALA A 123 10.09 -19.35 -0.14
C ALA A 123 9.34 -19.87 -1.37
N GLY A 124 8.32 -19.13 -1.80
CA GLY A 124 7.56 -19.44 -3.02
C GLY A 124 6.66 -20.66 -2.93
N ARG A 125 6.24 -21.07 -1.73
CA ARG A 125 5.25 -22.11 -1.54
C ARG A 125 4.20 -21.74 -0.49
N PHE A 126 2.98 -22.21 -0.66
CA PHE A 126 1.94 -22.12 0.36
C PHE A 126 2.21 -23.05 1.54
N ARG A 127 1.57 -22.78 2.66
CA ARG A 127 1.59 -23.63 3.85
C ARG A 127 1.16 -25.06 3.51
N GLN A 128 1.87 -26.03 4.07
CA GLN A 128 1.62 -27.46 3.91
C GLN A 128 0.94 -28.06 5.15
N ALA A 129 0.51 -29.32 5.05
CA ALA A 129 -0.09 -30.04 6.16
C ALA A 129 0.82 -29.98 7.42
N GLY A 130 0.25 -29.57 8.55
CA GLY A 130 0.97 -29.37 9.81
C GLY A 130 1.52 -27.95 10.02
N GLU A 131 1.56 -27.09 9.01
CA GLU A 131 1.99 -25.70 9.14
C GLU A 131 0.81 -24.78 9.51
N TRP A 132 0.39 -24.86 10.75
CA TRP A 132 -0.65 -24.01 11.31
C TRP A 132 -0.08 -22.63 11.68
N VAL A 133 -0.82 -21.58 11.36
CA VAL A 133 -0.45 -20.20 11.68
C VAL A 133 -1.57 -19.53 12.46
N ARG A 134 -1.18 -18.78 13.50
CA ARG A 134 -2.08 -17.95 14.28
C ARG A 134 -1.84 -16.47 13.93
N VAL A 135 -2.92 -15.76 13.59
CA VAL A 135 -2.90 -14.33 13.29
C VAL A 135 -3.71 -13.61 14.37
N ALA A 136 -3.05 -12.98 15.31
CA ALA A 136 -3.68 -12.37 16.49
C ALA A 136 -4.61 -13.36 17.23
N SER A 137 -5.93 -13.16 17.20
CA SER A 137 -6.95 -14.07 17.81
C SER A 137 -7.47 -15.14 16.85
N HIS A 138 -7.14 -15.03 15.56
CA HIS A 138 -7.61 -15.90 14.51
C HIS A 138 -6.62 -17.06 14.25
N ILE A 139 -7.12 -18.27 14.03
CA ILE A 139 -6.35 -19.38 13.50
C ILE A 139 -6.65 -19.46 12.00
N ALA A 140 -5.61 -19.32 11.19
CA ALA A 140 -5.75 -19.39 9.74
C ALA A 140 -6.35 -20.73 9.30
N PRO A 141 -7.11 -20.79 8.18
CA PRO A 141 -7.72 -21.99 7.67
C PRO A 141 -6.74 -23.17 7.49
N ASP A 142 -7.27 -24.40 7.43
CA ASP A 142 -6.45 -25.59 7.16
C ASP A 142 -5.57 -25.36 5.91
N PRO A 143 -4.26 -25.68 5.97
CA PRO A 143 -3.38 -25.57 4.81
C PRO A 143 -3.91 -26.21 3.53
N LYS A 144 -4.69 -27.29 3.63
CA LYS A 144 -5.33 -27.97 2.50
C LYS A 144 -6.36 -27.10 1.77
N GLU A 145 -6.91 -26.09 2.45
CA GLU A 145 -7.92 -25.19 1.87
C GLU A 145 -7.33 -23.95 1.22
N VAL A 146 -6.05 -23.65 1.46
CA VAL A 146 -5.39 -22.41 1.06
C VAL A 146 -5.56 -22.13 -0.43
N VAL A 147 -5.20 -23.09 -1.29
CA VAL A 147 -5.28 -22.90 -2.75
C VAL A 147 -6.72 -22.60 -3.20
N GLY A 148 -7.68 -23.42 -2.79
CA GLY A 148 -9.07 -23.23 -3.18
C GLY A 148 -9.70 -21.94 -2.64
N ARG A 149 -9.24 -21.45 -1.48
CA ARG A 149 -9.69 -20.15 -0.94
C ARG A 149 -9.08 -18.98 -1.71
N LEU A 150 -7.81 -19.06 -2.09
CA LEU A 150 -7.16 -18.04 -2.92
C LEU A 150 -7.78 -17.97 -4.32
N GLU A 151 -8.08 -19.11 -4.95
CA GLU A 151 -8.79 -19.15 -6.23
C GLU A 151 -10.16 -18.45 -6.14
N LYS A 152 -10.93 -18.76 -5.09
CA LYS A 152 -12.23 -18.09 -4.85
C LYS A 152 -12.08 -16.60 -4.59
N MET A 153 -11.03 -16.18 -3.88
CA MET A 153 -10.73 -14.77 -3.64
C MET A 153 -10.45 -14.03 -4.95
N LEU A 154 -9.60 -14.58 -5.81
CA LEU A 154 -9.28 -13.99 -7.11
C LEU A 154 -10.50 -13.99 -8.04
N ALA A 155 -11.25 -15.09 -8.09
CA ALA A 155 -12.48 -15.18 -8.89
C ALA A 155 -13.52 -14.13 -8.45
N ARG A 156 -13.69 -13.94 -7.12
CA ARG A 156 -14.58 -12.90 -6.57
C ARG A 156 -14.12 -11.49 -6.94
N TYR A 157 -12.82 -11.23 -6.86
CA TYR A 157 -12.26 -9.94 -7.25
C TYR A 157 -12.55 -9.63 -8.72
N ASN A 158 -12.33 -10.58 -9.62
CA ASN A 158 -12.54 -10.42 -11.05
C ASN A 158 -14.03 -10.31 -11.43
N ALA A 159 -14.91 -11.08 -10.79
CA ALA A 159 -16.35 -11.05 -11.02
C ALA A 159 -17.00 -9.71 -10.64
N ASN A 160 -16.43 -8.98 -9.68
CA ASN A 160 -16.96 -7.72 -9.20
C ASN A 160 -16.28 -6.48 -9.81
N SER A 161 -15.83 -6.57 -11.07
CA SER A 161 -15.12 -5.48 -11.76
C SER A 161 -15.89 -4.15 -11.84
N HIS A 162 -17.22 -4.17 -11.73
CA HIS A 162 -18.09 -2.99 -11.69
C HIS A 162 -18.17 -2.33 -10.30
N GLU A 163 -17.72 -3.01 -9.24
CA GLU A 163 -17.70 -2.42 -7.90
C GLU A 163 -16.56 -1.40 -7.76
N ASN A 164 -16.71 -0.53 -6.76
CA ASN A 164 -15.70 0.43 -6.37
C ASN A 164 -14.35 -0.25 -6.07
N ILE A 165 -13.29 0.22 -6.72
CA ILE A 165 -11.92 -0.32 -6.57
C ILE A 165 -11.44 -0.33 -5.11
N ILE A 166 -11.79 0.70 -4.32
CA ILE A 166 -11.41 0.77 -2.90
C ILE A 166 -11.97 -0.43 -2.14
N LYS A 167 -13.26 -0.72 -2.33
CA LYS A 167 -13.93 -1.84 -1.68
C LYS A 167 -13.37 -3.18 -2.16
N ARG A 168 -13.12 -3.32 -3.47
CA ARG A 168 -12.55 -4.55 -4.06
C ARG A 168 -11.17 -4.86 -3.48
N ILE A 169 -10.29 -3.86 -3.41
CA ILE A 169 -8.94 -3.99 -2.84
C ILE A 169 -9.02 -4.26 -1.34
N ALA A 170 -9.86 -3.55 -0.60
CA ALA A 170 -10.03 -3.75 0.84
C ALA A 170 -10.49 -5.17 1.17
N LEU A 171 -11.52 -5.66 0.46
CA LEU A 171 -12.04 -7.03 0.67
C LEU A 171 -11.04 -8.10 0.26
N LEU A 172 -10.31 -7.90 -0.84
CA LEU A 172 -9.28 -8.83 -1.27
C LEU A 172 -8.16 -8.90 -0.23
N HIS A 173 -7.68 -7.75 0.23
CA HIS A 173 -6.62 -7.68 1.23
C HIS A 173 -7.02 -8.38 2.54
N LEU A 174 -8.18 -8.03 3.09
CA LEU A 174 -8.70 -8.67 4.32
C LEU A 174 -8.91 -10.18 4.14
N THR A 175 -9.40 -10.62 2.97
CA THR A 175 -9.57 -12.04 2.67
C THR A 175 -8.23 -12.75 2.56
N PHE A 176 -7.21 -12.12 1.94
CA PHE A 176 -5.87 -12.67 1.83
C PHE A 176 -5.23 -12.84 3.22
N GLU A 177 -5.33 -11.82 4.07
CA GLU A 177 -4.81 -11.88 5.44
C GLU A 177 -5.57 -12.92 6.30
N TYR A 178 -6.88 -13.05 6.11
CA TYR A 178 -7.66 -14.12 6.76
C TYR A 178 -7.21 -15.52 6.32
N ILE A 179 -6.92 -15.74 5.03
CA ILE A 179 -6.41 -17.03 4.52
C ILE A 179 -5.00 -17.29 5.04
N HIS A 180 -4.17 -16.26 5.12
CA HIS A 180 -2.79 -16.29 5.59
C HIS A 180 -1.98 -17.43 4.95
N PRO A 181 -1.81 -17.40 3.62
CA PRO A 181 -1.40 -18.57 2.84
C PRO A 181 0.04 -19.02 3.07
N PHE A 182 0.88 -18.21 3.68
CA PHE A 182 2.31 -18.47 3.88
C PHE A 182 2.66 -18.65 5.36
N VAL A 183 3.83 -19.22 5.63
CA VAL A 183 4.39 -19.33 6.99
C VAL A 183 4.94 -18.00 7.49
N ASP A 184 5.46 -17.16 6.58
CA ASP A 184 6.03 -15.83 6.85
C ASP A 184 5.73 -14.90 5.68
N GLY A 185 5.68 -13.58 5.89
CA GLY A 185 5.60 -12.56 4.84
C GLY A 185 4.20 -12.28 4.29
N ASN A 186 3.13 -12.79 4.89
CA ASN A 186 1.76 -12.59 4.38
C ASN A 186 1.38 -11.11 4.25
N ASP A 187 1.48 -10.32 5.31
CA ASP A 187 1.10 -8.91 5.32
C ASP A 187 1.84 -8.09 4.25
N ARG A 188 3.14 -8.35 4.05
CA ARG A 188 3.94 -7.69 3.02
C ARG A 188 3.49 -8.08 1.62
N ILE A 189 3.18 -9.37 1.39
CA ILE A 189 2.62 -9.85 0.12
C ILE A 189 1.21 -9.31 -0.09
N GLY A 190 0.36 -9.28 0.93
CA GLY A 190 -0.98 -8.69 0.83
C GLY A 190 -0.93 -7.23 0.36
N ARG A 191 -0.05 -6.40 0.94
CA ARG A 191 0.17 -5.01 0.47
C ARG A 191 0.76 -4.94 -0.95
N ALA A 192 1.64 -5.87 -1.31
CA ALA A 192 2.20 -5.97 -2.65
C ALA A 192 1.13 -6.33 -3.70
N ILE A 193 0.25 -7.29 -3.39
CA ILE A 193 -0.89 -7.68 -4.24
C ILE A 193 -1.85 -6.51 -4.46
N ASN A 194 -2.13 -5.70 -3.42
CA ASN A 194 -2.95 -4.49 -3.55
C ASN A 194 -2.38 -3.55 -4.62
N ASN A 195 -1.08 -3.28 -4.56
CA ASN A 195 -0.42 -2.41 -5.55
C ASN A 195 -0.36 -3.04 -6.94
N TYR A 196 -0.16 -4.37 -7.02
CA TYR A 196 -0.23 -5.09 -8.29
C TYR A 196 -1.57 -4.86 -8.99
N LEU A 197 -2.68 -5.04 -8.28
CA LEU A 197 -4.02 -4.90 -8.83
C LEU A 197 -4.38 -3.43 -9.13
N LEU A 198 -3.99 -2.49 -8.26
CA LEU A 198 -4.20 -1.06 -8.50
C LEU A 198 -3.51 -0.59 -9.79
N ILE A 199 -2.23 -0.94 -9.96
CA ILE A 199 -1.45 -0.58 -11.16
C ILE A 199 -2.04 -1.24 -12.39
N ARG A 200 -2.44 -2.51 -12.30
CA ARG A 200 -3.07 -3.24 -13.40
C ARG A 200 -4.36 -2.58 -13.88
N GLU A 201 -5.18 -2.08 -12.97
CA GLU A 201 -6.43 -1.39 -13.28
C GLU A 201 -6.25 0.11 -13.59
N GLY A 202 -5.02 0.57 -13.73
CA GLY A 202 -4.71 1.95 -14.10
C GLY A 202 -4.90 2.94 -12.94
N PHE A 203 -4.75 2.49 -11.72
CA PHE A 203 -4.63 3.37 -10.55
C PHE A 203 -3.16 3.56 -10.18
N VAL A 204 -2.88 4.57 -9.36
CA VAL A 204 -1.55 4.77 -8.79
C VAL A 204 -1.31 3.79 -7.63
N PRO A 205 -0.06 3.37 -7.38
CA PRO A 205 0.24 2.56 -6.21
C PRO A 205 -0.01 3.34 -4.92
N VAL A 206 -0.30 2.59 -3.86
CA VAL A 206 -0.53 3.14 -2.52
C VAL A 206 0.61 2.78 -1.58
N ASN A 207 0.84 3.63 -0.61
CA ASN A 207 1.76 3.40 0.50
C ASN A 207 0.99 3.56 1.81
N ILE A 208 0.60 2.43 2.42
CA ILE A 208 -0.01 2.42 3.76
C ILE A 208 1.07 2.85 4.74
N LYS A 209 0.82 3.95 5.45
CA LYS A 209 1.83 4.56 6.32
C LYS A 209 1.92 3.84 7.66
N PHE A 210 3.13 3.74 8.21
CA PHE A 210 3.37 3.15 9.53
C PHE A 210 2.56 3.85 10.63
N ILE A 211 2.32 5.15 10.50
CA ILE A 211 1.49 5.91 11.45
C ILE A 211 0.04 5.37 11.55
N ASP A 212 -0.45 4.73 10.50
CA ASP A 212 -1.79 4.14 10.44
C ASP A 212 -1.81 2.68 10.93
N ARG A 213 -0.69 2.15 11.46
CA ARG A 213 -0.52 0.74 11.87
C ARG A 213 -1.63 0.26 12.80
N LYS A 214 -2.00 1.07 13.79
CA LYS A 214 -3.08 0.68 14.71
C LYS A 214 -4.39 0.49 13.96
N MET A 215 -4.75 1.43 13.11
CA MET A 215 -5.98 1.37 12.31
C MET A 215 -5.95 0.17 11.33
N TYR A 216 -4.76 -0.18 10.81
CA TYR A 216 -4.55 -1.31 9.94
C TYR A 216 -4.89 -2.65 10.64
N TYR A 217 -4.42 -2.85 11.87
CA TYR A 217 -4.78 -4.04 12.66
C TYR A 217 -6.23 -4.01 13.18
N ASP A 218 -6.78 -2.84 13.48
CA ASP A 218 -8.19 -2.69 13.84
C ASP A 218 -9.12 -3.13 12.67
N ALA A 219 -8.68 -2.97 11.41
CA ALA A 219 -9.42 -3.45 10.25
C ALA A 219 -9.52 -4.98 10.17
N PHE A 220 -8.49 -5.70 10.58
CA PHE A 220 -8.54 -7.17 10.67
C PHE A 220 -9.52 -7.62 11.76
N ASN A 221 -9.48 -6.99 12.92
CA ASN A 221 -10.41 -7.28 14.01
C ASN A 221 -11.87 -6.99 13.61
N GLU A 222 -12.11 -5.91 12.85
CA GLU A 222 -13.45 -5.60 12.31
C GLU A 222 -13.92 -6.69 11.34
N PHE A 223 -13.03 -7.13 10.45
CA PHE A 223 -13.35 -8.16 9.46
C PHE A 223 -13.61 -9.52 10.10
N ASP A 224 -12.76 -9.95 11.03
CA ASP A 224 -12.90 -11.22 11.74
C ASP A 224 -14.18 -11.25 12.58
N GLY A 225 -14.51 -10.16 13.26
CA GLY A 225 -15.68 -10.09 14.15
C GLY A 225 -17.02 -9.86 13.44
N LYS A 226 -17.03 -9.10 12.34
CA LYS A 226 -18.27 -8.61 11.69
C LYS A 226 -18.35 -8.89 10.19
N GLY A 227 -17.28 -9.37 9.55
CA GLY A 227 -17.19 -9.49 8.09
C GLY A 227 -17.22 -8.13 7.38
N ALA A 228 -16.95 -7.03 8.09
CA ALA A 228 -17.00 -5.68 7.54
C ALA A 228 -15.61 -5.22 7.06
N SER A 229 -15.58 -4.34 6.04
CA SER A 229 -14.35 -3.84 5.41
C SER A 229 -14.17 -2.33 5.54
N GLY A 230 -15.02 -1.65 6.31
CA GLY A 230 -15.09 -0.19 6.34
C GLY A 230 -13.80 0.50 6.76
N ILE A 231 -13.10 -0.03 7.75
CA ILE A 231 -11.81 0.53 8.21
C ILE A 231 -10.75 0.36 7.11
N MET A 232 -10.67 -0.82 6.47
CA MET A 232 -9.70 -1.04 5.39
C MET A 232 -10.03 -0.21 4.15
N GLU A 233 -11.30 -0.01 3.82
CA GLU A 233 -11.72 0.89 2.76
C GLU A 233 -11.27 2.35 3.04
N GLU A 234 -11.36 2.81 4.28
CA GLU A 234 -10.86 4.12 4.69
C GLU A 234 -9.34 4.22 4.52
N ILE A 235 -8.58 3.19 4.90
CA ILE A 235 -7.11 3.14 4.74
C ILE A 235 -6.74 3.20 3.25
N VAL A 236 -7.33 2.34 2.42
CA VAL A 236 -7.05 2.31 0.97
C VAL A 236 -7.44 3.64 0.30
N GLY A 237 -8.60 4.19 0.65
CA GLY A 237 -9.06 5.48 0.14
C GLY A 237 -8.13 6.64 0.49
N LYS A 238 -7.67 6.72 1.74
CA LYS A 238 -6.69 7.71 2.19
C LYS A 238 -5.35 7.55 1.46
N ALA A 239 -4.87 6.33 1.35
CA ALA A 239 -3.60 6.06 0.69
C ALA A 239 -3.63 6.40 -0.82
N LEU A 240 -4.73 6.11 -1.52
CA LEU A 240 -4.95 6.51 -2.91
C LEU A 240 -5.00 8.03 -3.07
N THR A 241 -5.77 8.71 -2.22
CA THR A 241 -5.88 10.18 -2.25
C THR A 241 -4.52 10.84 -2.02
N ASN A 242 -3.76 10.38 -1.02
CA ASN A 242 -2.40 10.85 -0.75
C ASN A 242 -1.48 10.67 -1.97
N SER A 243 -1.55 9.49 -2.59
CA SER A 243 -0.74 9.14 -3.76
C SER A 243 -1.06 10.03 -4.96
N TYR A 244 -2.35 10.32 -5.21
CA TYR A 244 -2.77 11.24 -6.26
C TYR A 244 -2.37 12.68 -5.99
N HIS A 245 -2.61 13.21 -4.78
CA HIS A 245 -2.24 14.58 -4.43
C HIS A 245 -0.74 14.83 -4.62
N LYS A 246 0.10 13.88 -4.15
CA LYS A 246 1.55 13.95 -4.37
C LYS A 246 1.89 14.01 -5.85
N ARG A 247 1.42 13.04 -6.64
CA ARG A 247 1.75 12.95 -8.07
C ARG A 247 1.25 14.15 -8.86
N LEU A 248 0.05 14.64 -8.57
CA LEU A 248 -0.49 15.82 -9.20
C LEU A 248 0.35 17.08 -8.90
N ALA A 249 0.77 17.27 -7.64
CA ALA A 249 1.61 18.39 -7.28
C ALA A 249 2.92 18.44 -8.10
N TYR A 250 3.55 17.29 -8.32
CA TYR A 250 4.75 17.17 -9.16
C TYR A 250 4.44 17.34 -10.66
N LEU A 251 3.41 16.65 -11.15
CA LEU A 251 3.04 16.68 -12.57
C LEU A 251 2.58 18.06 -13.04
N GLU A 252 1.91 18.82 -12.21
CA GLU A 252 1.44 20.15 -12.51
C GLU A 252 2.51 21.24 -12.26
N GLY A 253 3.73 20.84 -11.86
CA GLY A 253 4.84 21.74 -11.65
C GLY A 253 4.62 22.74 -10.51
N MET A 254 3.88 22.33 -9.49
CA MET A 254 3.59 23.18 -8.33
C MET A 254 4.83 23.40 -7.46
N ARG A 255 4.92 24.53 -6.79
CA ARG A 255 5.88 24.74 -5.71
C ARG A 255 5.44 23.90 -4.50
N ILE A 256 6.24 22.90 -4.15
CA ILE A 256 5.98 22.03 -3.02
C ILE A 256 6.59 22.62 -1.76
N MET A 257 5.78 22.73 -0.71
CA MET A 257 6.20 23.26 0.57
C MET A 257 5.56 22.47 1.72
N THR A 258 6.14 22.54 2.91
CA THR A 258 5.55 21.94 4.10
C THR A 258 4.29 22.70 4.52
N LEU A 259 3.37 22.03 5.22
CA LEU A 259 2.20 22.72 5.77
C LEU A 259 2.58 23.78 6.82
N GLY A 260 3.74 23.64 7.47
CA GLY A 260 4.27 24.66 8.37
C GLY A 260 4.69 25.94 7.66
N GLU A 261 5.37 25.82 6.51
CA GLU A 261 5.73 26.96 5.65
C GLU A 261 4.48 27.61 5.07
N TYR A 262 3.55 26.79 4.55
CA TYR A 262 2.27 27.27 4.00
C TYR A 262 1.45 28.03 5.06
N ALA A 263 1.40 27.52 6.30
CA ALA A 263 0.71 28.17 7.41
C ALA A 263 1.27 29.58 7.70
N LYS A 264 2.60 29.73 7.71
CA LYS A 264 3.28 31.00 7.93
C LYS A 264 3.04 31.99 6.78
N GLU A 265 3.20 31.52 5.54
CA GLU A 265 3.06 32.38 4.34
C GLU A 265 1.64 32.95 4.20
N HIS A 266 0.60 32.14 4.57
CA HIS A 266 -0.80 32.53 4.40
C HIS A 266 -1.47 33.00 5.71
N ASN A 267 -0.71 33.09 6.81
CA ASN A 267 -1.23 33.45 8.14
C ASN A 267 -2.42 32.57 8.59
N ILE A 268 -2.27 31.25 8.41
CA ILE A 268 -3.28 30.23 8.76
C ILE A 268 -2.76 29.37 9.91
N SER A 269 -3.66 28.91 10.78
CA SER A 269 -3.30 27.97 11.85
C SER A 269 -2.77 26.64 11.31
N HIS A 270 -1.51 26.31 11.68
CA HIS A 270 -0.87 25.02 11.32
C HIS A 270 -1.70 23.82 11.79
N SER A 271 -2.22 23.85 13.03
CA SER A 271 -3.05 22.77 13.57
C SER A 271 -4.34 22.56 12.76
N ASN A 272 -4.95 23.62 12.26
CA ASN A 272 -6.11 23.53 11.39
C ASN A 272 -5.77 22.90 10.05
N LEU A 273 -4.62 23.26 9.45
CA LEU A 273 -4.16 22.63 8.21
C LEU A 273 -3.86 21.14 8.39
N ILE A 274 -3.18 20.74 9.47
CA ILE A 274 -2.94 19.33 9.79
C ILE A 274 -4.26 18.55 9.91
N ASN A 275 -5.26 19.11 10.60
CA ASN A 275 -6.58 18.49 10.71
C ASN A 275 -7.28 18.35 9.35
N LYS A 276 -7.16 19.35 8.47
CA LYS A 276 -7.69 19.28 7.10
C LYS A 276 -6.94 18.25 6.24
N ALA A 277 -5.61 18.17 6.36
CA ALA A 277 -4.80 17.19 5.68
C ALA A 277 -5.16 15.75 6.10
N ASN A 278 -5.25 15.50 7.41
CA ASN A 278 -5.67 14.20 7.96
C ASN A 278 -7.07 13.78 7.49
N ARG A 279 -7.98 14.73 7.28
CA ARG A 279 -9.32 14.50 6.74
C ARG A 279 -9.37 14.51 5.21
N GLN A 280 -8.24 14.80 4.55
CA GLN A 280 -8.14 14.90 3.09
C GLN A 280 -9.13 15.92 2.47
N THR A 281 -9.38 17.02 3.17
CA THR A 281 -10.21 18.13 2.70
C THR A 281 -9.41 19.23 2.01
N ILE A 282 -8.09 19.07 1.91
CA ILE A 282 -7.15 19.88 1.14
C ILE A 282 -6.22 18.94 0.36
N GLU A 283 -5.64 19.43 -0.75
CA GLU A 283 -4.73 18.63 -1.59
C GLU A 283 -3.32 18.53 -0.98
N ALA A 284 -3.25 18.23 0.32
CA ALA A 284 -2.02 17.92 1.01
C ALA A 284 -1.68 16.42 0.91
N PHE A 285 -0.39 16.11 1.02
CA PHE A 285 0.10 14.73 1.01
C PHE A 285 1.20 14.53 2.05
N LEU A 286 1.23 13.34 2.63
CA LEU A 286 2.26 12.92 3.58
C LEU A 286 3.40 12.23 2.82
N GLU A 287 4.59 12.81 2.88
CA GLU A 287 5.80 12.28 2.26
C GLU A 287 6.93 12.27 3.27
N LYS A 288 7.54 11.11 3.46
CA LYS A 288 8.65 10.91 4.42
C LYS A 288 8.33 11.45 5.84
N GLY A 289 7.10 11.24 6.28
CA GLY A 289 6.63 11.68 7.60
C GLY A 289 6.28 13.17 7.71
N VAL A 290 6.42 13.94 6.63
CA VAL A 290 6.13 15.39 6.62
C VAL A 290 4.93 15.70 5.74
N TRP A 291 3.96 16.44 6.26
CA TRP A 291 2.84 16.95 5.48
C TRP A 291 3.28 18.09 4.57
N LYS A 292 3.01 17.93 3.28
CA LYS A 292 3.33 18.89 2.22
C LYS A 292 2.09 19.26 1.41
N ILE A 293 2.17 20.38 0.70
CA ILE A 293 1.13 20.84 -0.21
C ILE A 293 1.78 21.44 -1.47
N GLY A 294 1.15 21.22 -2.63
CA GLY A 294 1.50 21.91 -3.87
C GLY A 294 0.77 23.23 -3.99
N VAL A 295 1.50 24.28 -4.33
CA VAL A 295 0.96 25.64 -4.57
C VAL A 295 1.26 26.05 -6.01
N PRO A 296 0.27 26.52 -6.80
CA PRO A 296 0.54 26.99 -8.16
C PRO A 296 1.67 28.01 -8.17
N GLN A 297 2.57 27.90 -9.14
CA GLN A 297 3.57 28.95 -9.39
C GLN A 297 2.85 30.09 -10.14
N LEU A 298 2.94 31.31 -9.59
CA LEU A 298 2.40 32.53 -10.21
C LEU A 298 3.14 32.84 -11.51
#